data_bb91d96a8920bbec748e15ea2b94e800
#
_entry.id   bb91d96a8920bbec748e15ea2b94e800
#
_cell.length_a   1.000
_cell.length_b   1.000
_cell.length_c   1.000
_cell.angle_alpha   90.00
_cell.angle_beta   90.00
_cell.angle_gamma   90.00
#
_symmetry.space_group_name_H-M   'P 1'
#
loop_
_entity.id
_entity.type
_entity.pdbx_description
1 polymer ?
#
loop_
_entity_poly.entity_id
_entity_poly.type
_entity_poly.pdbx_seq_one_letter_code
_entity_poly.pdbx_strand_id
1 'polypeptide(L)'
;MSLWIPITIAAAAMQTLRFVLQKRLAGGVLSSAGATFARFLFAAPLALVIAGVTLAATGAAMPALTLGFWGFVLAGGIAQIVATDLTVRLFGMRNFAVGVAFTKTETVQVALFSALVLGETVSAGGWAAIAVGLAGVLMISRASERGARLFGRVAVMGLAAGALFGIAAIGYRGATLALEPAPFFLRAAVALAAATVLQSVLMAGWLAWREPGEVGRVLSGWRRTALVGVTGMLGSLGWFAAFALMNAAYVRALGQVEIVFTLMASILLFRERLRPREGAGIALVILSLVALVLAG
;
A
#
# COMPACT_ATOMS: atom_id res chain seq x y z
N MET A 1 17.03 6.05 -16.56
CA MET A 1 15.82 5.41 -15.97
C MET A 1 15.26 6.32 -14.90
N SER A 2 13.98 6.57 -14.93
CA SER A 2 13.30 7.41 -13.92
C SER A 2 13.35 6.73 -12.55
N LEU A 3 13.84 7.42 -11.52
CA LEU A 3 14.07 6.86 -10.16
C LEU A 3 12.80 6.25 -9.52
N TRP A 4 11.62 6.75 -9.87
CA TRP A 4 10.37 6.24 -9.31
C TRP A 4 10.11 4.76 -9.64
N ILE A 5 10.64 4.25 -10.78
CA ILE A 5 10.45 2.86 -11.21
C ILE A 5 11.10 1.87 -10.24
N PRO A 6 12.44 1.87 -10.04
CA PRO A 6 13.08 0.95 -9.10
C PRO A 6 12.59 1.13 -7.66
N ILE A 7 12.28 2.36 -7.24
CA ILE A 7 11.73 2.64 -5.92
C ILE A 7 10.36 1.98 -5.74
N THR A 8 9.48 2.09 -6.74
CA THR A 8 8.15 1.44 -6.70
C THR A 8 8.25 -0.08 -6.62
N ILE A 9 9.16 -0.68 -7.41
CA ILE A 9 9.38 -2.14 -7.41
C ILE A 9 9.88 -2.61 -6.04
N ALA A 10 10.84 -1.90 -5.44
CA ALA A 10 11.34 -2.20 -4.10
C ALA A 10 10.25 -2.03 -3.03
N ALA A 11 9.43 -0.97 -3.13
CA ALA A 11 8.30 -0.75 -2.22
C ALA A 11 7.27 -1.89 -2.30
N ALA A 12 6.95 -2.37 -3.51
CA ALA A 12 6.05 -3.49 -3.73
C ALA A 12 6.59 -4.81 -3.14
N ALA A 13 7.89 -5.07 -3.26
CA ALA A 13 8.53 -6.23 -2.66
C ALA A 13 8.46 -6.19 -1.12
N MET A 14 8.77 -5.04 -0.50
CA MET A 14 8.65 -4.84 0.94
C MET A 14 7.21 -4.96 1.42
N GLN A 15 6.25 -4.46 0.65
CA GLN A 15 4.82 -4.60 0.96
C GLN A 15 4.37 -6.06 0.93
N THR A 16 4.82 -6.83 -0.05
CA THR A 16 4.53 -8.28 -0.11
C THR A 16 5.05 -8.99 1.14
N LEU A 17 6.30 -8.74 1.52
CA LEU A 17 6.89 -9.31 2.75
C LEU A 17 6.08 -8.92 3.99
N ARG A 18 5.71 -7.65 4.12
CA ARG A 18 4.88 -7.17 5.21
C ARG A 18 3.53 -7.89 5.27
N PHE A 19 2.83 -8.08 4.15
CA PHE A 19 1.56 -8.80 4.13
C PHE A 19 1.68 -10.25 4.60
N VAL A 20 2.76 -10.95 4.22
CA VAL A 20 3.05 -12.30 4.71
C VAL A 20 3.22 -12.31 6.23
N LEU A 21 3.98 -11.34 6.78
CA LEU A 21 4.18 -11.22 8.23
C LEU A 21 2.88 -10.86 8.95
N GLN A 22 2.11 -9.91 8.46
CA GLN A 22 0.81 -9.53 9.05
C GLN A 22 -0.20 -10.69 9.06
N LYS A 23 -0.27 -11.45 7.96
CA LYS A 23 -1.14 -12.63 7.88
C LYS A 23 -0.82 -13.65 8.98
N ARG A 24 0.48 -13.87 9.27
CA ARG A 24 0.91 -14.78 10.34
C ARG A 24 0.54 -14.27 11.73
N LEU A 25 0.58 -12.96 11.97
CA LEU A 25 0.22 -12.36 13.27
C LEU A 25 -1.29 -12.38 13.51
N ALA A 26 -2.09 -11.99 12.52
CA ALA A 26 -3.55 -11.96 12.61
C ALA A 26 -4.19 -13.36 12.70
N GLY A 27 -3.46 -14.41 12.32
CA GLY A 27 -3.96 -15.79 12.37
C GLY A 27 -3.86 -16.49 13.74
N GLY A 28 -3.28 -15.86 14.78
CA GLY A 28 -3.03 -16.59 16.02
C GLY A 28 -2.84 -15.79 17.30
N VAL A 29 -2.27 -14.58 17.26
CA VAL A 29 -1.83 -13.86 18.47
C VAL A 29 -2.55 -12.52 18.65
N LEU A 30 -2.84 -11.83 17.56
CA LEU A 30 -3.42 -10.49 17.55
C LEU A 30 -4.73 -10.45 16.77
N SER A 31 -5.58 -9.46 17.10
CA SER A 31 -6.70 -9.09 16.24
C SER A 31 -6.21 -8.52 14.90
N SER A 32 -7.09 -8.40 13.90
CA SER A 32 -6.76 -7.73 12.64
C SER A 32 -6.34 -6.27 12.86
N ALA A 33 -7.00 -5.59 13.80
CA ALA A 33 -6.66 -4.23 14.18
C ALA A 33 -5.33 -4.15 14.93
N GLY A 34 -5.04 -5.09 15.84
CA GLY A 34 -3.73 -5.20 16.50
C GLY A 34 -2.58 -5.45 15.51
N ALA A 35 -2.77 -6.35 14.55
CA ALA A 35 -1.80 -6.60 13.48
C ALA A 35 -1.61 -5.38 12.56
N THR A 36 -2.66 -4.58 12.35
CA THR A 36 -2.61 -3.31 11.62
C THR A 36 -1.88 -2.24 12.43
N PHE A 37 -2.17 -2.13 13.73
CA PHE A 37 -1.51 -1.20 14.64
C PHE A 37 0.00 -1.45 14.74
N ALA A 38 0.42 -2.71 14.83
CA ALA A 38 1.84 -3.09 14.88
C ALA A 38 2.65 -2.50 13.70
N ARG A 39 2.03 -2.41 12.51
CA ARG A 39 2.65 -1.78 11.34
C ARG A 39 3.01 -0.33 11.60
N PHE A 40 2.09 0.46 12.17
CA PHE A 40 2.27 1.90 12.34
C PHE A 40 3.11 2.22 13.57
N LEU A 41 2.87 1.55 14.68
CA LEU A 41 3.55 1.77 15.95
C LEU A 41 5.07 1.69 15.80
N PHE A 42 5.57 0.61 15.19
CA PHE A 42 7.01 0.43 15.02
C PHE A 42 7.58 1.14 13.79
N ALA A 43 6.73 1.57 12.86
CA ALA A 43 7.18 2.41 11.74
C ALA A 43 7.41 3.87 12.15
N ALA A 44 6.59 4.41 13.05
CA ALA A 44 6.62 5.83 13.43
C ALA A 44 7.99 6.30 13.96
N PRO A 45 8.63 5.66 14.96
CA PRO A 45 9.93 6.09 15.47
C PRO A 45 11.02 6.01 14.39
N LEU A 46 11.00 4.98 13.54
CA LEU A 46 11.96 4.84 12.45
C LEU A 46 11.78 5.93 11.38
N ALA A 47 10.54 6.24 11.05
CA ALA A 47 10.22 7.31 10.09
C ALA A 47 10.65 8.68 10.61
N LEU A 48 10.47 8.96 11.91
CA LEU A 48 10.95 10.19 12.56
C LEU A 48 12.48 10.28 12.50
N VAL A 49 13.19 9.19 12.79
CA VAL A 49 14.66 9.15 12.69
C VAL A 49 15.11 9.41 11.26
N ILE A 50 14.50 8.77 10.27
CA ILE A 50 14.84 8.99 8.85
C ILE A 50 14.56 10.43 8.43
N ALA A 51 13.44 11.02 8.83
CA ALA A 51 13.12 12.42 8.53
C ALA A 51 14.15 13.36 9.16
N GLY A 52 14.51 13.15 10.43
CA GLY A 52 15.54 13.95 11.13
C GLY A 52 16.93 13.83 10.51
N VAL A 53 17.35 12.59 10.21
CA VAL A 53 18.65 12.34 9.55
C VAL A 53 18.68 12.96 8.14
N THR A 54 17.59 12.83 7.37
CA THR A 54 17.50 13.42 6.03
C THR A 54 17.55 14.94 6.10
N LEU A 55 16.84 15.55 7.06
CA LEU A 55 16.87 16.98 7.27
C LEU A 55 18.29 17.48 7.61
N ALA A 56 18.95 16.82 8.55
CA ALA A 56 20.32 17.15 8.94
C ALA A 56 21.32 16.96 7.78
N ALA A 57 21.20 15.85 7.03
CA ALA A 57 22.10 15.53 5.92
C ALA A 57 21.94 16.47 4.71
N THR A 58 20.74 16.94 4.45
CA THR A 58 20.48 17.84 3.32
C THR A 58 20.76 19.31 3.65
N GLY A 59 20.84 19.68 4.93
CA GLY A 59 20.91 21.07 5.36
C GLY A 59 19.70 21.94 4.94
N ALA A 60 18.64 21.29 4.42
CA ALA A 60 17.44 21.99 3.98
C ALA A 60 16.65 22.53 5.18
N ALA A 61 15.94 23.64 4.99
CA ALA A 61 14.98 24.08 5.98
C ALA A 61 13.82 23.10 6.12
N MET A 62 13.28 22.96 7.34
CA MET A 62 12.09 22.15 7.57
C MET A 62 10.92 22.69 6.73
N PRO A 63 10.29 21.88 5.86
CA PRO A 63 9.16 22.33 5.06
C PRO A 63 7.99 22.79 5.93
N ALA A 64 7.23 23.78 5.47
CA ALA A 64 6.06 24.26 6.18
C ALA A 64 4.94 23.20 6.18
N LEU A 65 4.53 22.78 7.37
CA LEU A 65 3.42 21.83 7.57
C LEU A 65 2.08 22.58 7.56
N THR A 66 1.62 22.93 6.37
CA THR A 66 0.40 23.72 6.15
C THR A 66 -0.87 22.94 6.53
N LEU A 67 -2.01 23.64 6.64
CA LEU A 67 -3.30 22.99 6.86
C LEU A 67 -3.65 22.03 5.73
N GLY A 68 -3.30 22.35 4.47
CA GLY A 68 -3.46 21.45 3.32
C GLY A 68 -2.66 20.17 3.45
N PHE A 69 -1.40 20.27 3.90
CA PHE A 69 -0.57 19.10 4.21
C PHE A 69 -1.25 18.18 5.22
N TRP A 70 -1.71 18.74 6.34
CA TRP A 70 -2.40 17.94 7.37
C TRP A 70 -3.73 17.35 6.91
N GLY A 71 -4.47 18.06 6.05
CA GLY A 71 -5.69 17.54 5.41
C GLY A 71 -5.40 16.28 4.59
N PHE A 72 -4.35 16.31 3.77
CA PHE A 72 -3.91 15.15 2.98
C PHE A 72 -3.38 14.00 3.85
N VAL A 73 -2.59 14.29 4.88
CA VAL A 73 -2.07 13.28 5.82
C VAL A 73 -3.22 12.62 6.59
N LEU A 74 -4.20 13.39 7.06
CA LEU A 74 -5.35 12.87 7.80
C LEU A 74 -6.23 11.98 6.92
N ALA A 75 -6.63 12.48 5.76
CA ALA A 75 -7.45 11.73 4.82
C ALA A 75 -6.76 10.43 4.37
N GLY A 76 -5.50 10.53 3.94
CA GLY A 76 -4.69 9.38 3.52
C GLY A 76 -4.42 8.41 4.67
N GLY A 77 -4.11 8.92 5.86
CA GLY A 77 -3.80 8.13 7.06
C GLY A 77 -5.00 7.31 7.53
N ILE A 78 -6.18 7.91 7.68
CA ILE A 78 -7.41 7.22 8.09
C ILE A 78 -7.80 6.18 7.03
N ALA A 79 -7.81 6.58 5.75
CA ALA A 79 -8.14 5.67 4.66
C ALA A 79 -7.20 4.44 4.65
N GLN A 80 -5.90 4.63 4.87
CA GLN A 80 -4.95 3.53 4.93
C GLN A 80 -5.14 2.61 6.15
N ILE A 81 -5.50 3.15 7.31
CA ILE A 81 -5.83 2.33 8.49
C ILE A 81 -6.97 1.37 8.14
N VAL A 82 -8.08 1.91 7.67
CA VAL A 82 -9.27 1.12 7.36
C VAL A 82 -9.01 0.14 6.21
N ALA A 83 -8.33 0.57 5.14
CA ALA A 83 -7.95 -0.28 4.03
C ALA A 83 -7.08 -1.47 4.48
N THR A 84 -6.11 -1.20 5.36
CA THR A 84 -5.20 -2.24 5.86
C THR A 84 -5.95 -3.23 6.76
N ASP A 85 -6.80 -2.76 7.67
CA ASP A 85 -7.61 -3.63 8.54
C ASP A 85 -8.57 -4.51 7.71
N LEU A 86 -9.27 -3.93 6.72
CA LEU A 86 -10.10 -4.70 5.79
C LEU A 86 -9.29 -5.78 5.05
N THR A 87 -8.09 -5.45 4.59
CA THR A 87 -7.22 -6.41 3.88
C THR A 87 -6.74 -7.53 4.81
N VAL A 88 -6.37 -7.20 6.05
CA VAL A 88 -5.96 -8.20 7.04
C VAL A 88 -7.14 -9.12 7.39
N ARG A 89 -8.36 -8.58 7.51
CA ARG A 89 -9.58 -9.39 7.71
C ARG A 89 -9.86 -10.30 6.52
N LEU A 90 -9.64 -9.83 5.29
CA LEU A 90 -9.78 -10.66 4.09
C LEU A 90 -8.85 -11.87 4.12
N PHE A 91 -7.65 -11.77 4.69
CA PHE A 91 -6.72 -12.90 4.81
C PHE A 91 -7.25 -14.05 5.68
N GLY A 92 -8.16 -13.76 6.61
CA GLY A 92 -8.84 -14.77 7.45
C GLY A 92 -10.10 -15.38 6.83
N MET A 93 -10.55 -14.87 5.69
CA MET A 93 -11.79 -15.34 5.06
C MET A 93 -11.53 -16.47 4.06
N ARG A 94 -12.49 -17.40 3.96
CA ARG A 94 -12.57 -18.32 2.83
C ARG A 94 -12.76 -17.50 1.56
N ASN A 95 -12.07 -17.82 0.48
CA ASN A 95 -12.14 -17.06 -0.79
C ASN A 95 -11.45 -15.67 -0.74
N PHE A 96 -10.45 -15.51 0.12
CA PHE A 96 -9.72 -14.23 0.26
C PHE A 96 -9.07 -13.77 -1.06
N ALA A 97 -8.68 -14.70 -1.94
CA ALA A 97 -8.07 -14.37 -3.24
C ALA A 97 -8.98 -13.50 -4.10
N VAL A 98 -10.31 -13.74 -4.07
CA VAL A 98 -11.30 -12.88 -4.74
C VAL A 98 -11.29 -11.47 -4.14
N GLY A 99 -11.29 -11.36 -2.80
CA GLY A 99 -11.23 -10.07 -2.13
C GLY A 99 -9.95 -9.29 -2.48
N VAL A 100 -8.80 -9.96 -2.46
CA VAL A 100 -7.51 -9.37 -2.85
C VAL A 100 -7.52 -8.92 -4.32
N ALA A 101 -8.17 -9.67 -5.22
CA ALA A 101 -8.33 -9.24 -6.61
C ALA A 101 -9.12 -7.93 -6.73
N PHE A 102 -10.21 -7.82 -5.99
CA PHE A 102 -11.00 -6.60 -5.99
C PHE A 102 -10.27 -5.40 -5.41
N THR A 103 -9.31 -5.60 -4.48
CA THR A 103 -8.44 -4.49 -4.04
C THR A 103 -7.61 -3.91 -5.18
N LYS A 104 -7.28 -4.70 -6.21
CA LYS A 104 -6.46 -4.25 -7.35
C LYS A 104 -7.22 -3.34 -8.34
N THR A 105 -8.53 -3.22 -8.21
CA THR A 105 -9.31 -2.17 -8.89
C THR A 105 -8.91 -0.77 -8.42
N GLU A 106 -8.16 -0.68 -7.33
CA GLU A 106 -7.52 0.52 -6.81
C GLU A 106 -6.83 1.35 -7.91
N THR A 107 -6.14 0.72 -8.85
CA THR A 107 -5.38 1.44 -9.89
C THR A 107 -6.27 2.31 -10.77
N VAL A 108 -7.45 1.84 -11.13
CA VAL A 108 -8.45 2.63 -11.88
C VAL A 108 -8.99 3.76 -11.00
N GLN A 109 -9.27 3.46 -9.74
CA GLN A 109 -9.82 4.43 -8.80
C GLN A 109 -8.81 5.55 -8.50
N VAL A 110 -7.52 5.20 -8.34
CA VAL A 110 -6.44 6.19 -8.16
C VAL A 110 -6.32 7.11 -9.37
N ALA A 111 -6.41 6.57 -10.59
CA ALA A 111 -6.37 7.39 -11.81
C ALA A 111 -7.51 8.42 -11.84
N LEU A 112 -8.73 8.00 -11.46
CA LEU A 112 -9.88 8.89 -11.35
C LEU A 112 -9.71 9.92 -10.22
N PHE A 113 -9.32 9.48 -9.04
CA PHE A 113 -9.13 10.37 -7.88
C PHE A 113 -7.98 11.36 -8.10
N SER A 114 -6.88 10.93 -8.76
CA SER A 114 -5.76 11.81 -9.12
C SER A 114 -6.22 12.96 -10.01
N ALA A 115 -7.03 12.66 -11.02
CA ALA A 115 -7.59 13.68 -11.89
C ALA A 115 -8.52 14.64 -11.15
N LEU A 116 -9.41 14.12 -10.28
CA LEU A 116 -10.41 14.92 -9.59
C LEU A 116 -9.83 15.79 -8.45
N VAL A 117 -8.85 15.28 -7.72
CA VAL A 117 -8.35 15.93 -6.49
C VAL A 117 -7.07 16.70 -6.74
N LEU A 118 -6.16 16.17 -7.55
CA LEU A 118 -4.83 16.73 -7.80
C LEU A 118 -4.72 17.41 -9.19
N GLY A 119 -5.74 17.25 -10.04
CA GLY A 119 -5.68 17.74 -11.42
C GLY A 119 -4.70 16.97 -12.31
N GLU A 120 -4.17 15.83 -11.84
CA GLU A 120 -3.20 15.02 -12.57
C GLU A 120 -3.93 14.08 -13.54
N THR A 121 -3.57 14.11 -14.80
CA THR A 121 -4.18 13.26 -15.84
C THR A 121 -3.30 12.06 -16.18
N VAL A 122 -3.94 11.00 -16.65
CA VAL A 122 -3.27 9.81 -17.17
C VAL A 122 -3.39 9.84 -18.69
N SER A 123 -2.29 9.56 -19.40
CA SER A 123 -2.31 9.50 -20.86
C SER A 123 -3.22 8.37 -21.38
N ALA A 124 -3.66 8.45 -22.63
CA ALA A 124 -4.46 7.37 -23.23
C ALA A 124 -3.72 6.02 -23.21
N GLY A 125 -2.40 6.03 -23.43
CA GLY A 125 -1.54 4.84 -23.30
C GLY A 125 -1.50 4.32 -21.86
N GLY A 126 -1.45 5.21 -20.87
CA GLY A 126 -1.51 4.87 -19.45
C GLY A 126 -2.86 4.21 -19.07
N TRP A 127 -3.98 4.72 -19.56
CA TRP A 127 -5.29 4.10 -19.36
C TRP A 127 -5.39 2.71 -19.97
N ALA A 128 -4.86 2.53 -21.22
CA ALA A 128 -4.81 1.22 -21.86
C ALA A 128 -3.96 0.23 -21.05
N ALA A 129 -2.79 0.67 -20.56
CA ALA A 129 -1.93 -0.13 -19.71
C ALA A 129 -2.62 -0.54 -18.40
N ILE A 130 -3.29 0.38 -17.71
CA ILE A 130 -4.06 0.11 -16.49
C ILE A 130 -5.15 -0.93 -16.74
N ALA A 131 -5.89 -0.82 -17.85
CA ALA A 131 -6.95 -1.75 -18.21
C ALA A 131 -6.40 -3.17 -18.49
N VAL A 132 -5.28 -3.29 -19.22
CA VAL A 132 -4.61 -4.57 -19.48
C VAL A 132 -4.10 -5.20 -18.18
N GLY A 133 -3.48 -4.40 -17.30
CA GLY A 133 -3.01 -4.86 -16.00
C GLY A 133 -4.15 -5.37 -15.11
N LEU A 134 -5.25 -4.64 -15.04
CA LEU A 134 -6.44 -5.07 -14.30
C LEU A 134 -7.02 -6.38 -14.85
N ALA A 135 -7.09 -6.52 -16.18
CA ALA A 135 -7.54 -7.75 -16.81
C ALA A 135 -6.64 -8.93 -16.41
N GLY A 136 -5.31 -8.76 -16.44
CA GLY A 136 -4.34 -9.76 -16.01
C GLY A 136 -4.55 -10.18 -14.55
N VAL A 137 -4.71 -9.21 -13.64
CA VAL A 137 -4.99 -9.46 -12.22
C VAL A 137 -6.29 -10.24 -12.02
N LEU A 138 -7.36 -9.85 -12.70
CA LEU A 138 -8.65 -10.55 -12.63
C LEU A 138 -8.57 -11.98 -13.16
N MET A 139 -7.75 -12.22 -14.21
CA MET A 139 -7.50 -13.58 -14.72
C MET A 139 -6.81 -14.46 -13.68
N ILE A 140 -5.76 -13.96 -13.02
CA ILE A 140 -5.05 -14.68 -11.95
C ILE A 140 -6.02 -15.06 -10.83
N SER A 141 -6.82 -14.12 -10.40
CA SER A 141 -7.73 -14.30 -9.26
C SER A 141 -8.88 -15.26 -9.54
N ARG A 142 -9.44 -15.23 -10.76
CA ARG A 142 -10.51 -16.16 -11.19
C ARG A 142 -10.01 -17.58 -11.37
N ALA A 143 -8.71 -17.78 -11.65
CA ALA A 143 -8.12 -19.11 -11.76
C ALA A 143 -8.09 -19.86 -10.43
N SER A 144 -8.09 -19.13 -9.31
CA SER A 144 -7.97 -19.69 -7.97
C SER A 144 -9.27 -20.29 -7.40
N GLU A 145 -10.47 -19.93 -7.91
CA GLU A 145 -11.74 -20.36 -7.29
C GLU A 145 -12.87 -20.70 -8.26
N ARG A 146 -13.29 -21.97 -8.24
CA ARG A 146 -14.56 -22.42 -8.83
C ARG A 146 -15.70 -22.16 -7.83
N GLY A 147 -16.69 -21.33 -8.18
CA GLY A 147 -17.94 -21.14 -7.45
C GLY A 147 -18.03 -19.94 -6.51
N ALA A 148 -17.06 -19.02 -6.52
CA ALA A 148 -17.16 -17.77 -5.76
C ALA A 148 -18.22 -16.83 -6.36
N ARG A 149 -19.14 -16.32 -5.53
CA ARG A 149 -20.09 -15.28 -5.94
C ARG A 149 -19.31 -13.98 -6.20
N LEU A 150 -19.39 -13.44 -7.43
CA LEU A 150 -18.74 -12.20 -7.85
C LEU A 150 -19.19 -10.96 -7.02
N PHE A 151 -20.37 -11.02 -6.40
CA PHE A 151 -20.96 -9.96 -5.59
C PHE A 151 -21.30 -10.48 -4.18
N GLY A 152 -20.28 -10.94 -3.44
CA GLY A 152 -20.41 -11.34 -2.04
C GLY A 152 -19.72 -10.35 -1.11
N ARG A 153 -19.89 -10.54 0.21
CA ARG A 153 -19.25 -9.72 1.25
C ARG A 153 -17.74 -9.54 1.03
N VAL A 154 -17.07 -10.58 0.57
CA VAL A 154 -15.61 -10.57 0.29
C VAL A 154 -15.26 -9.63 -0.86
N ALA A 155 -16.05 -9.63 -1.95
CA ALA A 155 -15.86 -8.74 -3.09
C ALA A 155 -16.08 -7.27 -2.70
N VAL A 156 -17.15 -6.99 -1.95
CA VAL A 156 -17.46 -5.64 -1.44
C VAL A 156 -16.34 -5.14 -0.53
N MET A 157 -15.85 -5.98 0.39
CA MET A 157 -14.71 -5.61 1.26
C MET A 157 -13.44 -5.36 0.45
N GLY A 158 -13.17 -6.16 -0.58
CA GLY A 158 -12.02 -5.96 -1.46
C GLY A 158 -12.12 -4.65 -2.24
N LEU A 159 -13.30 -4.36 -2.82
CA LEU A 159 -13.54 -3.11 -3.55
C LEU A 159 -13.41 -1.88 -2.63
N ALA A 160 -13.98 -1.95 -1.43
CA ALA A 160 -13.87 -0.89 -0.43
C ALA A 160 -12.43 -0.68 0.02
N ALA A 161 -11.68 -1.77 0.27
CA ALA A 161 -10.26 -1.67 0.60
C ALA A 161 -9.45 -1.03 -0.55
N GLY A 162 -9.76 -1.39 -1.80
CA GLY A 162 -9.16 -0.77 -2.98
C GLY A 162 -9.44 0.74 -3.06
N ALA A 163 -10.70 1.15 -2.86
CA ALA A 163 -11.08 2.57 -2.86
C ALA A 163 -10.35 3.36 -1.76
N LEU A 164 -10.28 2.80 -0.56
CA LEU A 164 -9.59 3.41 0.57
C LEU A 164 -8.06 3.47 0.37
N PHE A 165 -7.44 2.46 -0.24
CA PHE A 165 -6.04 2.55 -0.65
C PHE A 165 -5.84 3.61 -1.74
N GLY A 166 -6.81 3.77 -2.65
CA GLY A 166 -6.80 4.85 -3.64
C GLY A 166 -6.81 6.23 -2.97
N ILE A 167 -7.72 6.45 -2.03
CA ILE A 167 -7.78 7.70 -1.23
C ILE A 167 -6.45 7.90 -0.47
N ALA A 168 -5.88 6.84 0.10
CA ALA A 168 -4.60 6.92 0.79
C ALA A 168 -3.45 7.32 -0.16
N ALA A 169 -3.39 6.76 -1.36
CA ALA A 169 -2.38 7.10 -2.37
C ALA A 169 -2.46 8.58 -2.77
N ILE A 170 -3.68 9.10 -3.02
CA ILE A 170 -3.91 10.51 -3.34
C ILE A 170 -3.56 11.42 -2.16
N GLY A 171 -3.95 11.04 -0.93
CA GLY A 171 -3.58 11.76 0.27
C GLY A 171 -2.06 11.86 0.44
N TYR A 172 -1.33 10.77 0.23
CA TYR A 172 0.13 10.78 0.36
C TYR A 172 0.82 11.51 -0.78
N ARG A 173 0.32 11.40 -2.02
CA ARG A 173 0.80 12.22 -3.13
C ARG A 173 0.58 13.71 -2.84
N GLY A 174 -0.63 14.11 -2.43
CA GLY A 174 -0.96 15.49 -2.07
C GLY A 174 -0.11 15.99 -0.89
N ALA A 175 0.12 15.16 0.13
CA ALA A 175 1.01 15.52 1.23
C ALA A 175 2.45 15.75 0.78
N THR A 176 3.00 14.92 -0.12
CA THR A 176 4.36 15.13 -0.65
C THR A 176 4.46 16.37 -1.54
N LEU A 177 3.42 16.67 -2.32
CA LEU A 177 3.36 17.90 -3.14
C LEU A 177 3.25 19.15 -2.28
N ALA A 178 2.49 19.12 -1.19
CA ALA A 178 2.33 20.25 -0.27
C ALA A 178 3.64 20.68 0.44
N LEU A 179 4.69 19.86 0.35
CA LEU A 179 6.03 20.14 0.92
C LEU A 179 7.03 20.67 -0.12
N GLU A 180 6.59 20.95 -1.35
CA GLU A 180 7.48 21.61 -2.34
C GLU A 180 7.88 23.00 -1.87
N PRO A 181 9.10 23.45 -2.20
CA PRO A 181 10.10 22.89 -3.12
C PRO A 181 11.17 21.99 -2.46
N ALA A 182 10.95 21.44 -1.27
CA ALA A 182 11.94 20.58 -0.60
C ALA A 182 12.34 19.36 -1.47
N PRO A 183 13.56 18.81 -1.29
CA PRO A 183 14.02 17.62 -2.00
C PRO A 183 13.04 16.44 -1.85
N PHE A 184 12.84 15.65 -2.91
CA PHE A 184 11.79 14.60 -2.96
C PHE A 184 11.88 13.61 -1.80
N PHE A 185 13.09 13.22 -1.41
CA PHE A 185 13.28 12.25 -0.34
C PHE A 185 12.95 12.84 1.04
N LEU A 186 13.27 14.11 1.27
CA LEU A 186 12.86 14.83 2.48
C LEU A 186 11.34 14.96 2.56
N ARG A 187 10.68 15.32 1.44
CA ARG A 187 9.19 15.36 1.35
C ARG A 187 8.59 14.02 1.71
N ALA A 188 9.14 12.93 1.16
CA ALA A 188 8.69 11.57 1.44
C ALA A 188 8.88 11.20 2.92
N ALA A 189 10.05 11.47 3.49
CA ALA A 189 10.39 11.13 4.87
C ALA A 189 9.52 11.91 5.88
N VAL A 190 9.34 13.21 5.68
CA VAL A 190 8.50 14.06 6.55
C VAL A 190 7.03 13.65 6.46
N ALA A 191 6.49 13.46 5.25
CA ALA A 191 5.10 13.03 5.07
C ALA A 191 4.85 11.63 5.65
N LEU A 192 5.81 10.69 5.50
CA LEU A 192 5.73 9.37 6.12
C LEU A 192 5.74 9.45 7.65
N ALA A 193 6.65 10.25 8.23
CA ALA A 193 6.73 10.43 9.68
C ALA A 193 5.41 10.99 10.23
N ALA A 194 4.88 12.05 9.63
CA ALA A 194 3.60 12.63 10.01
C ALA A 194 2.45 11.61 9.92
N ALA A 195 2.37 10.87 8.80
CA ALA A 195 1.32 9.87 8.60
C ALA A 195 1.41 8.72 9.62
N THR A 196 2.61 8.17 9.84
CA THR A 196 2.77 7.01 10.75
C THR A 196 2.57 7.39 12.23
N VAL A 197 2.98 8.59 12.64
CA VAL A 197 2.69 9.11 14.00
C VAL A 197 1.19 9.28 14.19
N LEU A 198 0.51 9.96 13.26
CA LEU A 198 -0.94 10.14 13.28
C LEU A 198 -1.67 8.79 13.36
N GLN A 199 -1.31 7.86 12.51
CA GLN A 199 -1.91 6.52 12.47
C GLN A 199 -1.67 5.74 13.77
N SER A 200 -0.48 5.86 14.35
CA SER A 200 -0.15 5.20 15.62
C SER A 200 -1.01 5.76 16.77
N VAL A 201 -1.15 7.08 16.85
CA VAL A 201 -1.96 7.74 17.88
C VAL A 201 -3.44 7.39 17.73
N LEU A 202 -3.99 7.50 16.51
CA LEU A 202 -5.39 7.19 16.23
C LEU A 202 -5.72 5.73 16.56
N MET A 203 -4.87 4.79 16.13
CA MET A 203 -5.09 3.38 16.38
C MET A 203 -4.88 2.99 17.84
N ALA A 204 -3.89 3.58 18.53
CA ALA A 204 -3.70 3.34 19.96
C ALA A 204 -4.94 3.77 20.76
N GLY A 205 -5.48 4.96 20.49
CA GLY A 205 -6.70 5.45 21.13
C GLY A 205 -7.91 4.57 20.81
N TRP A 206 -8.08 4.17 19.55
CA TRP A 206 -9.18 3.30 19.14
C TRP A 206 -9.10 1.92 19.78
N LEU A 207 -7.90 1.29 19.81
CA LEU A 207 -7.68 -0.02 20.44
C LEU A 207 -7.87 0.03 21.96
N ALA A 208 -7.40 1.09 22.62
CA ALA A 208 -7.60 1.26 24.05
C ALA A 208 -9.08 1.30 24.42
N TRP A 209 -9.91 1.88 23.54
CA TRP A 209 -11.36 1.99 23.74
C TRP A 209 -12.11 0.71 23.33
N ARG A 210 -11.81 0.12 22.16
CA ARG A 210 -12.63 -0.95 21.55
C ARG A 210 -12.10 -2.35 21.81
N GLU A 211 -10.80 -2.50 22.02
CA GLU A 211 -10.11 -3.78 22.22
C GLU A 211 -9.12 -3.67 23.39
N PRO A 212 -9.60 -3.49 24.65
CA PRO A 212 -8.74 -3.35 25.82
C PRO A 212 -7.72 -4.49 25.92
N GLY A 213 -6.45 -4.14 26.17
CA GLY A 213 -5.35 -5.10 26.27
C GLY A 213 -4.64 -5.42 24.94
N GLU A 214 -5.22 -5.07 23.77
CA GLU A 214 -4.59 -5.37 22.49
C GLU A 214 -3.28 -4.60 22.28
N VAL A 215 -3.23 -3.33 22.70
CA VAL A 215 -1.98 -2.54 22.70
C VAL A 215 -0.88 -3.24 23.51
N GLY A 216 -1.23 -3.77 24.70
CA GLY A 216 -0.30 -4.54 25.53
C GLY A 216 0.18 -5.82 24.82
N ARG A 217 -0.71 -6.54 24.14
CA ARG A 217 -0.35 -7.73 23.35
C ARG A 217 0.61 -7.39 22.21
N VAL A 218 0.39 -6.29 21.50
CA VAL A 218 1.30 -5.82 20.45
C VAL A 218 2.68 -5.50 21.00
N LEU A 219 2.74 -4.80 22.14
CA LEU A 219 4.00 -4.41 22.79
C LEU A 219 4.74 -5.62 23.39
N SER A 220 4.03 -6.53 24.07
CA SER A 220 4.66 -7.74 24.64
C SER A 220 5.22 -8.68 23.56
N GLY A 221 4.58 -8.71 22.37
CA GLY A 221 5.05 -9.45 21.20
C GLY A 221 6.09 -8.71 20.33
N TRP A 222 6.76 -7.66 20.83
CA TRP A 222 7.53 -6.70 20.04
C TRP A 222 8.53 -7.32 19.05
N ARG A 223 9.18 -8.43 19.39
CA ARG A 223 10.15 -9.10 18.50
C ARG A 223 9.52 -9.55 17.17
N ARG A 224 8.25 -9.91 17.16
CA ARG A 224 7.51 -10.32 15.95
C ARG A 224 6.78 -9.15 15.31
N THR A 225 6.18 -8.30 16.12
CA THR A 225 5.39 -7.15 15.65
C THR A 225 6.27 -6.04 15.07
N ALA A 226 7.49 -5.84 15.60
CA ALA A 226 8.45 -4.88 15.06
C ALA A 226 8.89 -5.22 13.62
N LEU A 227 8.99 -6.51 13.26
CA LEU A 227 9.30 -6.90 11.88
C LEU A 227 8.26 -6.39 10.88
N VAL A 228 6.98 -6.40 11.27
CA VAL A 228 5.89 -5.81 10.46
C VAL A 228 6.05 -4.30 10.34
N GLY A 229 6.45 -3.63 11.44
CA GLY A 229 6.72 -2.20 11.43
C GLY A 229 7.91 -1.81 10.55
N VAL A 230 9.03 -2.53 10.67
CA VAL A 230 10.23 -2.28 9.87
C VAL A 230 9.95 -2.48 8.37
N THR A 231 9.39 -3.63 8.00
CA THR A 231 9.02 -3.90 6.59
C THR A 231 7.94 -2.95 6.08
N GLY A 232 6.99 -2.58 6.94
CA GLY A 232 5.97 -1.59 6.66
C GLY A 232 6.55 -0.19 6.44
N MET A 233 7.52 0.21 7.25
CA MET A 233 8.22 1.49 7.11
C MET A 233 9.02 1.55 5.82
N LEU A 234 9.84 0.53 5.51
CA LEU A 234 10.64 0.47 4.28
C LEU A 234 9.75 0.51 3.03
N GLY A 235 8.68 -0.29 3.00
CA GLY A 235 7.71 -0.26 1.92
C GLY A 235 7.03 1.09 1.79
N SER A 236 6.58 1.68 2.90
CA SER A 236 5.91 2.99 2.89
C SER A 236 6.86 4.11 2.47
N LEU A 237 8.13 4.10 2.92
CA LEU A 237 9.13 5.07 2.48
C LEU A 237 9.31 5.04 0.95
N GLY A 238 9.39 3.84 0.37
CA GLY A 238 9.44 3.69 -1.08
C GLY A 238 8.18 4.22 -1.77
N TRP A 239 6.97 3.94 -1.24
CA TRP A 239 5.74 4.48 -1.80
C TRP A 239 5.70 6.01 -1.74
N PHE A 240 6.01 6.62 -0.59
CA PHE A 240 6.04 8.08 -0.44
C PHE A 240 7.10 8.73 -1.34
N ALA A 241 8.29 8.11 -1.49
CA ALA A 241 9.33 8.59 -2.40
C ALA A 241 8.89 8.51 -3.86
N ALA A 242 8.24 7.41 -4.26
CA ALA A 242 7.68 7.28 -5.60
C ALA A 242 6.56 8.31 -5.85
N PHE A 243 5.67 8.53 -4.89
CA PHE A 243 4.62 9.56 -4.97
C PHE A 243 5.18 10.98 -4.99
N ALA A 244 6.33 11.24 -4.38
CA ALA A 244 6.98 12.53 -4.49
C ALA A 244 7.56 12.80 -5.90
N LEU A 245 7.87 11.74 -6.67
CA LEU A 245 8.51 11.80 -7.98
C LEU A 245 7.53 11.69 -9.16
N MET A 246 6.42 10.95 -8.99
CA MET A 246 5.52 10.58 -10.09
C MET A 246 4.06 10.57 -9.67
N ASN A 247 3.17 10.82 -10.63
CA ASN A 247 1.71 10.71 -10.45
C ASN A 247 1.32 9.39 -9.79
N ALA A 248 0.40 9.47 -8.81
CA ALA A 248 -0.02 8.33 -8.01
C ALA A 248 -0.61 7.18 -8.85
N ALA A 249 -1.28 7.46 -9.96
CA ALA A 249 -1.85 6.45 -10.84
C ALA A 249 -0.77 5.56 -11.47
N TYR A 250 0.30 6.17 -12.00
CA TYR A 250 1.42 5.43 -12.58
C TYR A 250 2.17 4.60 -11.53
N VAL A 251 2.41 5.19 -10.35
CA VAL A 251 3.06 4.50 -9.22
C VAL A 251 2.24 3.28 -8.78
N ARG A 252 0.91 3.43 -8.63
CA ARG A 252 0.04 2.31 -8.20
C ARG A 252 -0.17 1.26 -9.29
N ALA A 253 -0.18 1.67 -10.56
CA ALA A 253 -0.25 0.73 -11.66
C ALA A 253 1.04 -0.11 -11.75
N LEU A 254 2.23 0.50 -11.66
CA LEU A 254 3.50 -0.23 -11.60
C LEU A 254 3.56 -1.11 -10.34
N GLY A 255 2.98 -0.68 -9.24
CA GLY A 255 2.89 -1.42 -7.99
C GLY A 255 2.16 -2.77 -8.09
N GLN A 256 1.40 -3.02 -9.17
CA GLN A 256 0.80 -4.33 -9.42
C GLN A 256 1.85 -5.45 -9.59
N VAL A 257 3.13 -5.11 -9.77
CA VAL A 257 4.24 -6.08 -9.74
C VAL A 257 4.26 -6.89 -8.43
N GLU A 258 3.64 -6.40 -7.36
CA GLU A 258 3.41 -7.11 -6.11
C GLU A 258 2.79 -8.50 -6.33
N ILE A 259 1.90 -8.64 -7.33
CA ILE A 259 1.26 -9.92 -7.66
C ILE A 259 2.29 -10.92 -8.17
N VAL A 260 3.24 -10.46 -8.98
CA VAL A 260 4.33 -11.29 -9.48
C VAL A 260 5.17 -11.79 -8.29
N PHE A 261 5.53 -10.91 -7.35
CA PHE A 261 6.26 -11.31 -6.14
C PHE A 261 5.47 -12.29 -5.27
N THR A 262 4.17 -12.07 -5.11
CA THR A 262 3.29 -12.97 -4.33
C THR A 262 3.23 -14.36 -4.96
N LEU A 263 3.09 -14.45 -6.28
CA LEU A 263 3.08 -15.72 -7.01
C LEU A 263 4.44 -16.40 -7.00
N MET A 264 5.53 -15.65 -7.17
CA MET A 264 6.88 -16.20 -7.02
C MET A 264 7.10 -16.79 -5.62
N ALA A 265 6.67 -16.08 -4.58
CA ALA A 265 6.73 -16.60 -3.22
C ALA A 265 5.89 -17.88 -3.05
N SER A 266 4.71 -17.94 -3.66
CA SER A 266 3.85 -19.14 -3.65
C SER A 266 4.54 -20.35 -4.29
N ILE A 267 5.15 -20.16 -5.45
CA ILE A 267 5.86 -21.23 -6.17
C ILE A 267 7.12 -21.67 -5.39
N LEU A 268 7.96 -20.71 -4.96
CA LEU A 268 9.25 -21.00 -4.36
C LEU A 268 9.14 -21.55 -2.92
N LEU A 269 8.22 -20.99 -2.12
CA LEU A 269 8.07 -21.36 -0.70
C LEU A 269 7.09 -22.51 -0.51
N PHE A 270 6.01 -22.56 -1.30
CA PHE A 270 4.94 -23.56 -1.15
C PHE A 270 4.95 -24.61 -2.26
N ARG A 271 5.86 -24.51 -3.25
CA ARG A 271 5.98 -25.43 -4.40
C ARG A 271 4.67 -25.62 -5.17
N GLU A 272 3.85 -24.60 -5.20
CA GLU A 272 2.59 -24.60 -5.94
C GLU A 272 2.85 -24.60 -7.45
N ARG A 273 2.06 -25.34 -8.22
CA ARG A 273 2.14 -25.37 -9.67
C ARG A 273 1.28 -24.27 -10.27
N LEU A 274 1.85 -23.47 -11.15
CA LEU A 274 1.12 -22.47 -11.93
C LEU A 274 0.09 -23.14 -12.83
N ARG A 275 -1.12 -22.62 -12.82
CA ARG A 275 -2.15 -22.97 -13.79
C ARG A 275 -1.92 -22.15 -15.07
N PRO A 276 -2.27 -22.65 -16.27
CA PRO A 276 -2.07 -21.91 -17.53
C PRO A 276 -2.71 -20.51 -17.54
N ARG A 277 -3.87 -20.36 -16.90
CA ARG A 277 -4.56 -19.07 -16.75
C ARG A 277 -3.80 -18.07 -15.86
N GLU A 278 -3.13 -18.56 -14.84
CA GLU A 278 -2.28 -17.71 -13.98
C GLU A 278 -1.06 -17.22 -14.75
N GLY A 279 -0.45 -18.10 -15.56
CA GLY A 279 0.65 -17.72 -16.45
C GLY A 279 0.24 -16.66 -17.47
N ALA A 280 -0.92 -16.81 -18.10
CA ALA A 280 -1.45 -15.81 -19.04
C ALA A 280 -1.76 -14.48 -18.34
N GLY A 281 -2.34 -14.51 -17.13
CA GLY A 281 -2.58 -13.31 -16.32
C GLY A 281 -1.29 -12.60 -15.92
N ILE A 282 -0.23 -13.34 -15.55
CA ILE A 282 1.10 -12.78 -15.26
C ILE A 282 1.67 -12.09 -16.51
N ALA A 283 1.58 -12.73 -17.69
CA ALA A 283 2.05 -12.15 -18.94
C ALA A 283 1.33 -10.82 -19.25
N LEU A 284 0.01 -10.74 -19.03
CA LEU A 284 -0.76 -9.50 -19.19
C LEU A 284 -0.31 -8.42 -18.20
N VAL A 285 -0.06 -8.78 -16.93
CA VAL A 285 0.45 -7.81 -15.93
C VAL A 285 1.82 -7.30 -16.37
N ILE A 286 2.75 -8.16 -16.76
CA ILE A 286 4.08 -7.74 -17.21
C ILE A 286 3.97 -6.84 -18.45
N LEU A 287 3.15 -7.20 -19.44
CA LEU A 287 2.90 -6.38 -20.63
C LEU A 287 2.36 -5.00 -20.26
N SER A 288 1.41 -4.95 -19.33
CA SER A 288 0.86 -3.70 -18.79
C SER A 288 1.94 -2.83 -18.13
N LEU A 289 2.82 -3.43 -17.33
CA LEU A 289 3.91 -2.69 -16.67
C LEU A 289 4.89 -2.09 -17.68
N VAL A 290 5.24 -2.85 -18.73
CA VAL A 290 6.09 -2.35 -19.82
C VAL A 290 5.40 -1.21 -20.56
N ALA A 291 4.13 -1.40 -20.96
CA ALA A 291 3.35 -0.37 -21.65
C ALA A 291 3.22 0.90 -20.82
N LEU A 292 3.02 0.76 -19.49
CA LEU A 292 2.90 1.88 -18.57
C LEU A 292 4.20 2.71 -18.48
N VAL A 293 5.35 2.03 -18.42
CA VAL A 293 6.67 2.68 -18.37
C VAL A 293 6.97 3.41 -19.69
N LEU A 294 6.47 2.89 -20.83
CA LEU A 294 6.64 3.53 -22.13
C LEU A 294 5.66 4.69 -22.37
N ALA A 295 4.53 4.72 -21.63
CA ALA A 295 3.47 5.73 -21.76
C ALA A 295 3.62 6.91 -20.77
N GLY A 296 4.45 6.78 -19.75
CA GLY A 296 4.74 7.79 -18.72
C GLY A 296 6.11 8.40 -18.90
#